data_284ff085fc4a0c2ece3084d9c521e930
#
_entry.id   284ff085fc4a0c2ece3084d9c521e930
#
_cell.length_a   1.000
_cell.length_b   1.000
_cell.length_c   1.000
_cell.angle_alpha   90.00
_cell.angle_beta   90.00
_cell.angle_gamma   90.00
#
_symmetry.space_group_name_H-M   'P 1'
#
loop_
_entity.id
_entity.type
_entity.pdbx_description
1 polymer ?
#
loop_
_entity_poly.entity_id
_entity_poly.type
_entity_poly.pdbx_seq_one_letter_code
_entity_poly.pdbx_strand_id
1 'polypeptide(L)'
;MFKTINLISIVTFCSGIIFSQVKLDVNTIPTKVDIHLDGVNIGSSPIRNERISPGLHRFEIKKKGYAPLSYDLLVNPAQAVELDFFLNPIYECKFKTDEKGLVFELNGEHRWDVDLVRLRLEAGDHLLRVFKIGEIIDEQIINVDQPKKYNYFLKKPLSTGN
;
A
#
# COMPACT_ATOMS: atom_id res chain seq x y z
N MET A 1 -72.38 33.19 -9.07
CA MET A 1 -71.06 33.72 -9.47
C MET A 1 -70.05 32.74 -8.94
N PHE A 2 -69.70 31.68 -9.72
CA PHE A 2 -68.81 30.62 -9.33
C PHE A 2 -67.42 30.88 -9.93
N LYS A 3 -66.43 31.06 -9.07
CA LYS A 3 -65.02 31.22 -9.45
C LYS A 3 -64.42 29.84 -9.68
N THR A 4 -64.08 29.49 -10.91
CA THR A 4 -63.30 28.32 -11.29
C THR A 4 -61.86 28.53 -10.90
N ILE A 5 -61.32 27.70 -9.97
CA ILE A 5 -59.92 27.64 -9.62
C ILE A 5 -59.24 26.69 -10.59
N ASN A 6 -58.37 27.22 -11.48
CA ASN A 6 -57.54 26.47 -12.37
C ASN A 6 -56.35 25.89 -11.61
N LEU A 7 -56.33 24.58 -11.36
CA LEU A 7 -55.25 23.86 -10.72
C LEU A 7 -54.19 23.57 -11.79
N ILE A 8 -53.14 24.38 -11.86
CA ILE A 8 -51.97 24.11 -12.71
C ILE A 8 -51.14 23.02 -12.03
N SER A 9 -51.22 21.80 -12.54
CA SER A 9 -50.36 20.67 -12.14
C SER A 9 -48.96 20.89 -12.70
N ILE A 10 -48.02 21.29 -11.78
CA ILE A 10 -46.59 21.35 -12.12
C ILE A 10 -46.06 19.92 -12.11
N VAL A 11 -45.92 19.31 -13.28
CA VAL A 11 -45.19 18.05 -13.44
C VAL A 11 -43.71 18.36 -13.40
N THR A 12 -43.09 18.17 -12.22
CA THR A 12 -41.65 18.22 -12.10
C THR A 12 -41.02 17.02 -12.81
N PHE A 13 -40.47 17.24 -13.98
CA PHE A 13 -39.73 16.25 -14.75
C PHE A 13 -38.35 16.07 -14.07
N CYS A 14 -38.26 15.10 -13.19
CA CYS A 14 -36.98 14.70 -12.60
C CYS A 14 -36.18 13.96 -13.69
N SER A 15 -35.35 14.70 -14.43
CA SER A 15 -34.40 14.12 -15.39
C SER A 15 -33.35 13.33 -14.61
N GLY A 16 -33.62 12.06 -14.35
CA GLY A 16 -32.62 11.14 -13.81
C GLY A 16 -31.47 11.05 -14.81
N ILE A 17 -30.32 11.57 -14.46
CA ILE A 17 -29.09 11.33 -15.22
C ILE A 17 -28.76 9.85 -15.05
N ILE A 18 -29.08 9.06 -16.09
CA ILE A 18 -28.70 7.64 -16.14
C ILE A 18 -27.20 7.60 -16.44
N PHE A 19 -26.38 7.52 -15.41
CA PHE A 19 -24.97 7.20 -15.60
C PHE A 19 -24.87 5.75 -16.10
N SER A 20 -24.29 5.58 -17.29
CA SER A 20 -23.94 4.25 -17.80
C SER A 20 -22.91 3.63 -16.85
N GLN A 21 -23.28 2.57 -16.14
CA GLN A 21 -22.34 1.84 -15.31
C GLN A 21 -21.40 1.01 -16.17
N VAL A 22 -20.14 0.96 -15.78
CA VAL A 22 -19.06 0.25 -16.43
C VAL A 22 -18.81 -1.07 -15.69
N LYS A 23 -18.49 -2.13 -16.43
CA LYS A 23 -18.08 -3.40 -15.85
C LYS A 23 -16.69 -3.27 -15.25
N LEU A 24 -16.52 -3.77 -14.00
CA LEU A 24 -15.27 -3.81 -13.24
C LEU A 24 -14.93 -5.26 -12.88
N ASP A 25 -13.73 -5.69 -13.25
CA ASP A 25 -13.11 -6.92 -12.77
C ASP A 25 -11.83 -6.57 -12.00
N VAL A 26 -11.61 -7.16 -10.81
CA VAL A 26 -10.43 -6.91 -10.00
C VAL A 26 -9.79 -8.22 -9.58
N ASN A 27 -8.51 -8.40 -9.90
CA ASN A 27 -7.67 -9.50 -9.46
C ASN A 27 -6.63 -9.00 -8.46
N THR A 28 -6.15 -9.88 -7.60
CA THR A 28 -5.01 -9.60 -6.73
C THR A 28 -4.10 -10.81 -6.60
N ILE A 29 -2.82 -10.56 -6.37
CA ILE A 29 -1.86 -11.54 -5.89
C ILE A 29 -1.31 -11.01 -4.55
N PRO A 30 -1.58 -11.75 -3.43
CA PRO A 30 -2.35 -12.98 -3.31
C PRO A 30 -3.86 -12.79 -3.52
N THR A 31 -4.61 -13.87 -3.66
CA THR A 31 -6.08 -13.84 -3.72
C THR A 31 -6.71 -13.66 -2.34
N LYS A 32 -8.05 -13.46 -2.28
CA LYS A 32 -8.83 -13.23 -1.07
C LYS A 32 -8.31 -12.01 -0.28
N VAL A 33 -8.23 -10.90 -0.97
CA VAL A 33 -7.84 -9.60 -0.44
C VAL A 33 -9.08 -8.73 -0.39
N ASP A 34 -9.31 -8.06 0.73
CA ASP A 34 -10.44 -7.14 0.88
C ASP A 34 -10.20 -5.87 0.09
N ILE A 35 -11.21 -5.50 -0.72
CA ILE A 35 -11.17 -4.35 -1.61
C ILE A 35 -12.25 -3.36 -1.18
N HIS A 36 -11.83 -2.13 -0.97
CA HIS A 36 -12.71 -1.00 -0.72
C HIS A 36 -12.68 -0.08 -1.94
N LEU A 37 -13.84 0.32 -2.38
CA LEU A 37 -14.04 1.30 -3.44
C LEU A 37 -14.72 2.53 -2.82
N ASP A 38 -14.08 3.69 -2.88
CA ASP A 38 -14.55 4.95 -2.27
C ASP A 38 -14.91 4.79 -0.78
N GLY A 39 -14.12 3.98 -0.06
CA GLY A 39 -14.32 3.68 1.36
C GLY A 39 -15.36 2.58 1.66
N VAL A 40 -16.08 2.07 0.66
CA VAL A 40 -17.07 1.00 0.81
C VAL A 40 -16.43 -0.36 0.47
N ASN A 41 -16.57 -1.34 1.36
CA ASN A 41 -16.10 -2.70 1.07
C ASN A 41 -16.98 -3.33 -0.01
N ILE A 42 -16.37 -3.67 -1.17
CA ILE A 42 -17.04 -4.30 -2.31
C ILE A 42 -16.78 -5.81 -2.38
N GLY A 43 -16.08 -6.36 -1.38
CA GLY A 43 -15.80 -7.81 -1.26
C GLY A 43 -14.32 -8.14 -1.30
N SER A 44 -14.04 -9.43 -1.49
CA SER A 44 -12.67 -9.95 -1.57
C SER A 44 -12.36 -10.44 -2.98
N SER A 45 -11.11 -10.22 -3.41
CA SER A 45 -10.63 -10.64 -4.74
C SER A 45 -10.66 -12.17 -4.94
N PRO A 46 -10.93 -12.65 -6.17
CA PRO A 46 -11.23 -11.89 -7.38
C PRO A 46 -12.66 -11.38 -7.39
N ILE A 47 -12.85 -10.10 -7.77
CA ILE A 47 -14.15 -9.49 -8.02
C ILE A 47 -14.45 -9.61 -9.51
N ARG A 48 -15.70 -9.95 -9.84
CA ARG A 48 -16.12 -10.13 -11.24
C ARG A 48 -17.46 -9.44 -11.50
N ASN A 49 -17.52 -8.77 -12.65
CA ASN A 49 -18.74 -8.12 -13.14
C ASN A 49 -19.34 -7.10 -12.16
N GLU A 50 -18.53 -6.52 -11.28
CA GLU A 50 -18.97 -5.40 -10.43
C GLU A 50 -19.29 -4.19 -11.30
N ARG A 51 -20.12 -3.30 -10.80
CA ARG A 51 -20.54 -2.12 -11.54
C ARG A 51 -19.99 -0.87 -10.89
N ILE A 52 -19.30 -0.07 -11.71
CA ILE A 52 -18.69 1.18 -11.29
C ILE A 52 -19.22 2.33 -12.16
N SER A 53 -19.50 3.48 -11.56
CA SER A 53 -19.87 4.70 -12.30
C SER A 53 -18.65 5.27 -13.04
N PRO A 54 -18.85 6.04 -14.10
CA PRO A 54 -17.77 6.87 -14.64
C PRO A 54 -17.35 7.93 -13.63
N GLY A 55 -16.05 8.30 -13.64
CA GLY A 55 -15.49 9.31 -12.75
C GLY A 55 -14.24 8.85 -12.02
N LEU A 56 -13.78 9.67 -11.09
CA LEU A 56 -12.62 9.36 -10.26
C LEU A 56 -13.05 8.48 -9.09
N HIS A 57 -12.36 7.37 -8.90
CA HIS A 57 -12.60 6.40 -7.84
C HIS A 57 -11.32 6.05 -7.12
N ARG A 58 -11.42 5.77 -5.82
CA ARG A 58 -10.30 5.35 -4.99
C ARG A 58 -10.47 3.91 -4.54
N PHE A 59 -9.50 3.08 -4.90
CA PHE A 59 -9.37 1.71 -4.40
C PHE A 59 -8.44 1.68 -3.19
N GLU A 60 -8.86 1.00 -2.12
CA GLU A 60 -8.02 0.64 -0.99
C GLU A 60 -8.02 -0.87 -0.84
N ILE A 61 -6.82 -1.46 -0.82
CA ILE A 61 -6.62 -2.89 -0.87
C ILE A 61 -5.80 -3.28 0.35
N LYS A 62 -6.38 -4.14 1.22
CA LYS A 62 -5.80 -4.48 2.53
C LYS A 62 -5.83 -5.98 2.76
N LYS A 63 -4.68 -6.54 3.19
CA LYS A 63 -4.57 -7.91 3.65
C LYS A 63 -3.57 -8.01 4.78
N LYS A 64 -3.92 -8.78 5.82
CA LYS A 64 -3.01 -9.04 6.94
C LYS A 64 -1.71 -9.70 6.44
N GLY A 65 -0.57 -9.12 6.83
CA GLY A 65 0.75 -9.60 6.41
C GLY A 65 1.25 -9.04 5.08
N TYR A 66 0.53 -8.08 4.50
CA TYR A 66 0.90 -7.39 3.27
C TYR A 66 0.84 -5.88 3.46
N ALA A 67 1.62 -5.16 2.68
CA ALA A 67 1.54 -3.71 2.62
C ALA A 67 0.17 -3.27 2.05
N PRO A 68 -0.49 -2.28 2.67
CA PRO A 68 -1.73 -1.73 2.12
C PRO A 68 -1.43 -0.98 0.81
N LEU A 69 -2.33 -1.11 -0.16
CA LEU A 69 -2.22 -0.42 -1.43
C LEU A 69 -3.41 0.53 -1.61
N SER A 70 -3.15 1.75 -2.08
CA SER A 70 -4.18 2.70 -2.52
C SER A 70 -3.93 3.06 -3.98
N TYR A 71 -5.02 3.11 -4.77
CA TYR A 71 -4.95 3.39 -6.20
C TYR A 71 -6.13 4.26 -6.62
N ASP A 72 -5.85 5.39 -7.26
CA ASP A 72 -6.87 6.28 -7.81
C ASP A 72 -7.03 6.01 -9.31
N LEU A 73 -8.28 5.77 -9.74
CA LEU A 73 -8.64 5.42 -11.11
C LEU A 73 -9.68 6.40 -11.66
N LEU A 74 -9.43 6.94 -12.84
CA LEU A 74 -10.44 7.64 -13.61
C LEU A 74 -11.15 6.68 -14.56
N VAL A 75 -12.40 6.36 -14.28
CA VAL A 75 -13.23 5.44 -15.07
C VAL A 75 -13.86 6.15 -16.26
N ASN A 76 -13.57 5.65 -17.46
CA ASN A 76 -14.17 6.13 -18.71
C ASN A 76 -15.49 5.36 -19.00
N PRO A 77 -16.60 6.04 -19.34
CA PRO A 77 -17.88 5.40 -19.58
C PRO A 77 -17.92 4.44 -20.78
N ALA A 78 -16.95 4.51 -21.68
CA ALA A 78 -16.92 3.71 -22.90
C ALA A 78 -16.15 2.39 -22.79
N GLN A 79 -15.51 2.09 -21.64
CA GLN A 79 -14.58 0.98 -21.54
C GLN A 79 -14.75 0.21 -20.23
N ALA A 80 -14.84 -1.13 -20.33
CA ALA A 80 -14.74 -2.00 -19.16
C ALA A 80 -13.37 -1.86 -18.47
N VAL A 81 -13.36 -2.01 -17.15
CA VAL A 81 -12.17 -1.89 -16.33
C VAL A 81 -11.73 -3.27 -15.84
N GLU A 82 -10.47 -3.60 -16.06
CA GLU A 82 -9.81 -4.77 -15.48
C GLU A 82 -8.55 -4.31 -14.72
N LEU A 83 -8.46 -4.68 -13.44
CA LEU A 83 -7.37 -4.30 -12.55
C LEU A 83 -6.69 -5.52 -11.98
N ASP A 84 -5.35 -5.53 -12.03
CA ASP A 84 -4.49 -6.54 -11.43
C ASP A 84 -3.59 -5.88 -10.39
N PHE A 85 -3.74 -6.25 -9.12
CA PHE A 85 -2.93 -5.72 -8.02
C PHE A 85 -2.00 -6.77 -7.43
N PHE A 86 -0.75 -6.37 -7.22
CA PHE A 86 0.28 -7.18 -6.56
C PHE A 86 0.61 -6.56 -5.21
N LEU A 87 0.37 -7.29 -4.12
CA LEU A 87 0.64 -6.80 -2.78
C LEU A 87 1.99 -7.33 -2.29
N ASN A 88 2.80 -6.44 -1.76
CA ASN A 88 4.08 -6.82 -1.17
C ASN A 88 3.89 -7.46 0.20
N PRO A 89 4.43 -8.67 0.45
CA PRO A 89 4.43 -9.26 1.78
C PRO A 89 5.22 -8.40 2.77
N ILE A 90 4.82 -8.44 4.05
CA ILE A 90 5.54 -7.82 5.15
C ILE A 90 6.13 -8.92 6.02
N TYR A 91 7.42 -8.87 6.27
CA TYR A 91 8.14 -9.84 7.10
C TYR A 91 8.68 -9.22 8.38
N GLU A 92 8.70 -10.00 9.47
CA GLU A 92 9.40 -9.62 10.69
C GLU A 92 10.89 -9.87 10.51
N CYS A 93 11.68 -8.80 10.59
CA CYS A 93 13.13 -8.83 10.54
C CYS A 93 13.71 -8.44 11.91
N LYS A 94 14.74 -9.17 12.35
CA LYS A 94 15.46 -8.92 13.59
C LYS A 94 16.86 -8.41 13.27
N PHE A 95 17.20 -7.25 13.78
CA PHE A 95 18.55 -6.68 13.66
C PHE A 95 19.24 -6.79 15.01
N LYS A 96 20.40 -7.43 15.02
CA LYS A 96 21.22 -7.61 16.23
C LYS A 96 22.65 -7.16 15.99
N THR A 97 23.24 -6.52 17.01
CA THR A 97 24.67 -6.25 17.08
C THR A 97 25.16 -6.47 18.51
N ASP A 98 26.42 -6.84 18.67
CA ASP A 98 27.13 -6.85 19.95
C ASP A 98 28.14 -5.67 20.01
N GLU A 99 28.22 -4.86 18.95
CA GLU A 99 29.07 -3.66 18.87
C GLU A 99 28.42 -2.49 19.59
N LYS A 100 29.26 -1.67 20.26
CA LYS A 100 28.80 -0.52 21.05
C LYS A 100 29.00 0.81 20.33
N GLY A 101 28.12 1.77 20.63
CA GLY A 101 28.20 3.13 20.10
C GLY A 101 27.85 3.24 18.61
N LEU A 102 27.10 2.27 18.09
CA LEU A 102 26.59 2.31 16.74
C LEU A 102 25.16 2.84 16.73
N VAL A 103 24.83 3.59 15.70
CA VAL A 103 23.47 3.98 15.36
C VAL A 103 23.15 3.43 13.97
N PHE A 104 22.03 2.79 13.84
CA PHE A 104 21.54 2.20 12.58
C PHE A 104 20.42 3.05 12.01
N GLU A 105 20.35 3.12 10.69
CA GLU A 105 19.28 3.78 9.96
C GLU A 105 18.86 2.91 8.79
N LEU A 106 17.57 2.65 8.65
CA LEU A 106 17.00 1.88 7.55
C LEU A 106 16.09 2.77 6.69
N ASN A 107 16.38 2.88 5.41
CA ASN A 107 15.66 3.69 4.42
C ASN A 107 15.51 5.18 4.77
N GLY A 108 16.32 5.70 5.73
CA GLY A 108 16.16 7.07 6.24
C GLY A 108 14.96 7.27 7.19
N GLU A 109 14.17 6.23 7.46
CA GLU A 109 12.92 6.32 8.24
C GLU A 109 13.05 5.72 9.63
N HIS A 110 13.69 4.54 9.74
CA HIS A 110 13.86 3.83 11.00
C HIS A 110 15.27 4.02 11.52
N ARG A 111 15.40 4.56 12.74
CA ARG A 111 16.70 4.77 13.38
C ARG A 111 16.73 4.19 14.79
N TRP A 112 17.82 3.48 15.15
CA TRP A 112 17.99 2.86 16.48
C TRP A 112 19.46 2.74 16.86
N ASP A 113 19.72 2.64 18.19
CA ASP A 113 21.03 2.51 18.81
C ASP A 113 21.09 1.39 19.86
N VAL A 114 20.08 0.50 19.82
CA VAL A 114 19.98 -0.65 20.73
C VAL A 114 20.52 -1.93 20.10
N ASP A 115 20.96 -2.87 20.94
CA ASP A 115 21.61 -4.11 20.50
C ASP A 115 20.67 -5.06 19.71
N LEU A 116 19.34 -4.92 19.89
CA LEU A 116 18.35 -5.73 19.22
C LEU A 116 17.08 -4.92 18.92
N VAL A 117 16.69 -4.90 17.64
CA VAL A 117 15.41 -4.35 17.20
C VAL A 117 14.67 -5.36 16.34
N ARG A 118 13.33 -5.28 16.34
CA ARG A 118 12.45 -6.02 15.42
C ARG A 118 11.67 -5.01 14.60
N LEU A 119 11.77 -5.14 13.30
CA LEU A 119 11.04 -4.29 12.34
C LEU A 119 10.18 -5.16 11.43
N ARG A 120 9.05 -4.62 11.01
CA ARG A 120 8.20 -5.22 9.99
C ARG A 120 8.48 -4.51 8.68
N LEU A 121 9.11 -5.21 7.74
CA LEU A 121 9.57 -4.67 6.47
C LEU A 121 8.84 -5.33 5.32
N GLU A 122 8.54 -4.55 4.29
CA GLU A 122 8.04 -5.08 3.02
C GLU A 122 9.11 -5.95 2.36
N ALA A 123 8.68 -6.88 1.51
CA ALA A 123 9.60 -7.61 0.66
C ALA A 123 10.31 -6.65 -0.29
N GLY A 124 11.61 -6.88 -0.52
CA GLY A 124 12.44 -6.06 -1.41
C GLY A 124 13.75 -5.62 -0.80
N ASP A 125 14.36 -4.66 -1.44
CA ASP A 125 15.65 -4.10 -1.05
C ASP A 125 15.50 -2.90 -0.12
N HIS A 126 16.31 -2.89 0.94
CA HIS A 126 16.32 -1.85 1.95
C HIS A 126 17.74 -1.34 2.16
N LEU A 127 17.91 -0.03 2.25
CA LEU A 127 19.20 0.60 2.50
C LEU A 127 19.44 0.68 4.01
N LEU A 128 20.45 -0.04 4.50
CA LEU A 128 20.94 0.03 5.89
C LEU A 128 22.20 0.88 5.95
N ARG A 129 22.16 1.93 6.76
CA ARG A 129 23.30 2.76 7.10
C ARG A 129 23.69 2.55 8.55
N VAL A 130 24.99 2.54 8.81
CA VAL A 130 25.55 2.41 10.15
C VAL A 130 26.43 3.62 10.45
N PHE A 131 26.15 4.26 11.57
CA PHE A 131 26.85 5.46 12.02
C PHE A 131 27.65 5.16 13.29
N LYS A 132 28.80 5.79 13.41
CA LYS A 132 29.59 5.87 14.63
C LYS A 132 30.09 7.30 14.83
N ILE A 133 29.83 7.88 16.03
CA ILE A 133 30.16 9.28 16.34
C ILE A 133 29.64 10.26 15.28
N GLY A 134 28.45 10.00 14.75
CA GLY A 134 27.78 10.85 13.76
C GLY A 134 28.22 10.65 12.31
N GLU A 135 29.26 9.86 12.04
CA GLU A 135 29.76 9.57 10.70
C GLU A 135 29.22 8.22 10.18
N ILE A 136 28.93 8.13 8.88
CA ILE A 136 28.57 6.88 8.23
C ILE A 136 29.84 6.04 8.12
N ILE A 137 29.83 4.85 8.73
CA ILE A 137 30.95 3.90 8.70
C ILE A 137 30.66 2.68 7.83
N ASP A 138 29.38 2.43 7.51
CA ASP A 138 28.98 1.34 6.61
C ASP A 138 27.64 1.68 5.95
N GLU A 139 27.48 1.22 4.71
CA GLU A 139 26.25 1.33 3.95
C GLU A 139 26.07 0.05 3.13
N GLN A 140 24.91 -0.59 3.23
CA GLN A 140 24.63 -1.83 2.52
C GLN A 140 23.16 -1.97 2.15
N ILE A 141 22.90 -2.62 1.01
CA ILE A 141 21.56 -3.05 0.61
C ILE A 141 21.29 -4.42 1.26
N ILE A 142 20.20 -4.53 1.98
CA ILE A 142 19.69 -5.79 2.51
C ILE A 142 18.42 -6.19 1.75
N ASN A 143 18.37 -7.42 1.29
CA ASN A 143 17.18 -7.96 0.62
C ASN A 143 16.30 -8.72 1.63
N VAL A 144 15.01 -8.37 1.68
CA VAL A 144 13.99 -8.99 2.51
C VAL A 144 13.05 -9.81 1.63
N ASP A 145 13.18 -11.13 1.65
CA ASP A 145 12.39 -12.10 0.89
C ASP A 145 11.61 -13.06 1.81
N GLN A 146 11.93 -13.06 3.11
CA GLN A 146 11.35 -13.90 4.15
C GLN A 146 11.65 -13.32 5.53
N PRO A 147 11.04 -13.82 6.62
CA PRO A 147 11.45 -13.47 7.99
C PRO A 147 12.93 -13.77 8.20
N LYS A 148 13.71 -12.78 8.61
CA LYS A 148 15.18 -12.87 8.62
C LYS A 148 15.80 -12.25 9.85
N LYS A 149 16.95 -12.78 10.26
CA LYS A 149 17.79 -12.21 11.29
C LYS A 149 19.09 -11.68 10.66
N TYR A 150 19.32 -10.39 10.84
CA TYR A 150 20.54 -9.72 10.43
C TYR A 150 21.43 -9.54 11.66
N ASN A 151 22.68 -10.05 11.59
CA ASN A 151 23.68 -9.82 12.62
C ASN A 151 24.72 -8.87 12.03
N TYR A 152 24.91 -7.72 12.67
CA TYR A 152 25.89 -6.75 12.22
C TYR A 152 27.16 -6.86 13.05
N PHE A 153 28.32 -6.91 12.39
CA PHE A 153 29.65 -6.90 12.97
C PHE A 153 30.50 -5.88 12.22
N LEU A 154 31.25 -5.06 12.95
CA LEU A 154 32.24 -4.17 12.34
C LEU A 154 33.27 -5.00 11.56
N LYS A 155 33.45 -4.69 10.29
CA LYS A 155 34.56 -5.24 9.50
C LYS A 155 35.86 -4.69 10.12
N LYS A 156 36.65 -5.57 10.69
CA LYS A 156 38.01 -5.18 11.13
C LYS A 156 38.79 -4.73 9.87
N PRO A 157 39.45 -3.56 9.91
CA PRO A 157 40.37 -3.21 8.84
C PRO A 157 41.36 -4.36 8.68
N LEU A 158 41.59 -4.81 7.43
CA LEU A 158 42.68 -5.73 7.16
C LEU A 158 43.95 -5.11 7.72
N SER A 159 44.57 -5.73 8.74
CA SER A 159 45.87 -5.31 9.21
C SER A 159 46.82 -5.48 8.01
N THR A 160 47.22 -4.36 7.40
CA THR A 160 48.40 -4.35 6.54
C THR A 160 49.56 -4.75 7.38
N GLY A 161 49.88 -6.05 7.35
CA GLY A 161 51.13 -6.56 7.96
C GLY A 161 52.32 -5.86 7.31
N ASN A 162 53.10 -5.21 8.15
CA ASN A 162 54.44 -4.80 7.83
C ASN A 162 55.30 -6.04 7.72
#